data_a44f22a042c3018561656f9717886ec1
#
_entry.id   a44f22a042c3018561656f9717886ec1
#
_cell.length_a   1.000
_cell.length_b   1.000
_cell.length_c   1.000
_cell.angle_alpha   90.00
_cell.angle_beta   90.00
_cell.angle_gamma   90.00
#
_symmetry.space_group_name_H-M   'P 1'
#
loop_
_entity.id
_entity.type
_entity.pdbx_description
1 polymer ?
#
loop_
_entity_poly.entity_id
_entity_poly.type
_entity_poly.pdbx_seq_one_letter_code
_entity_poly.pdbx_strand_id
1 'polypeptide(L)'
;IRGLYPAILKEMLEHHFPDEQYVNREEDMGLENLKKSKLSLHPIKMIEKYRIYEKDEYIGQASDDDLESIIHLWKDNFPDETEETTNYYFQYLYHKEYTFVLKNKNHLISMLQIVPISIQIHNQIRECYFILGVATKKNFEKQGYMKKLLQFVLEQYNNQIIYLQAYHPEIYKPFGFNASHYHQKIAVDKEKLIQSPCIPIDDISL
;
A
#
# COMPACT_ATOMS: atom_id res chain seq x y z
N ILE A 1 47.68 -28.02 9.26
CA ILE A 1 47.75 -29.36 9.88
C ILE A 1 46.29 -29.81 10.13
N ARG A 2 45.87 -30.91 9.49
CA ARG A 2 44.54 -31.49 9.73
C ARG A 2 44.43 -31.93 11.20
N GLY A 3 43.38 -31.50 11.92
CA GLY A 3 43.13 -31.91 13.30
C GLY A 3 43.63 -30.95 14.39
N LEU A 4 44.43 -29.96 14.06
CA LEU A 4 45.00 -29.03 15.05
C LEU A 4 43.87 -28.19 15.72
N TYR A 5 42.90 -27.70 14.96
CA TYR A 5 41.82 -26.85 15.48
C TYR A 5 40.89 -27.57 16.47
N PRO A 6 40.41 -28.80 16.18
CA PRO A 6 39.67 -29.56 17.18
C PRO A 6 40.48 -29.88 18.44
N ALA A 7 41.80 -30.16 18.33
CA ALA A 7 42.65 -30.43 19.48
C ALA A 7 42.84 -29.21 20.39
N ILE A 8 43.10 -28.02 19.80
CA ILE A 8 43.15 -26.74 20.56
C ILE A 8 41.81 -26.43 21.25
N LEU A 9 40.72 -26.65 20.55
CA LEU A 9 39.38 -26.43 21.14
C LEU A 9 39.14 -27.35 22.34
N LYS A 10 39.51 -28.62 22.22
CA LYS A 10 39.39 -29.61 23.32
C LYS A 10 40.21 -29.17 24.53
N GLU A 11 41.49 -28.88 24.35
CA GLU A 11 42.40 -28.40 25.38
C GLU A 11 41.84 -27.13 26.08
N MET A 12 41.37 -26.18 25.31
CA MET A 12 40.82 -24.97 25.83
C MET A 12 39.58 -25.23 26.71
N LEU A 13 38.67 -26.11 26.26
CA LEU A 13 37.45 -26.43 27.02
C LEU A 13 37.78 -27.19 28.30
N GLU A 14 38.68 -28.17 28.27
CA GLU A 14 39.03 -28.97 29.43
C GLU A 14 39.77 -28.16 30.52
N HIS A 15 40.59 -27.16 30.12
CA HIS A 15 41.40 -26.40 31.07
C HIS A 15 40.80 -25.08 31.50
N HIS A 16 40.01 -24.43 30.65
CA HIS A 16 39.47 -23.12 30.96
C HIS A 16 37.97 -23.09 31.23
N PHE A 17 37.23 -24.11 30.77
CA PHE A 17 35.78 -24.18 30.94
C PHE A 17 35.30 -25.60 31.33
N PRO A 18 35.85 -26.19 32.41
CA PRO A 18 35.58 -27.59 32.76
C PRO A 18 34.14 -27.83 33.20
N ASP A 19 33.45 -26.81 33.71
CA ASP A 19 32.10 -26.90 34.26
C ASP A 19 30.98 -26.58 33.25
N GLU A 20 31.38 -26.12 32.04
CA GLU A 20 30.40 -25.73 31.03
C GLU A 20 29.85 -26.94 30.26
N GLN A 21 28.53 -27.10 30.28
CA GLN A 21 27.87 -28.20 29.56
C GLN A 21 27.75 -27.97 28.05
N TYR A 22 27.74 -26.72 27.60
CA TYR A 22 27.48 -26.38 26.22
C TYR A 22 28.42 -25.28 25.72
N VAL A 23 28.84 -25.41 24.46
CA VAL A 23 29.67 -24.44 23.80
C VAL A 23 28.93 -23.88 22.57
N ASN A 24 28.77 -22.57 22.52
CA ASN A 24 28.25 -21.92 21.34
C ASN A 24 29.43 -21.60 20.39
N ARG A 25 29.37 -22.18 19.20
CA ARG A 25 30.41 -21.99 18.17
C ARG A 25 30.03 -20.97 17.10
N GLU A 26 29.19 -20.00 17.45
CA GLU A 26 28.77 -18.92 16.58
C GLU A 26 28.27 -19.34 15.19
N GLU A 27 28.13 -18.42 14.26
CA GLU A 27 27.64 -18.71 12.91
C GLU A 27 28.75 -19.20 11.96
N ASP A 28 28.34 -19.91 10.91
CA ASP A 28 29.23 -20.39 9.84
C ASP A 28 29.44 -19.35 8.72
N MET A 29 28.86 -18.15 8.89
CA MET A 29 28.92 -17.03 7.93
C MET A 29 28.46 -17.42 6.51
N GLY A 30 27.69 -18.51 6.36
CA GLY A 30 27.26 -19.02 5.06
C GLY A 30 28.37 -19.74 4.28
N LEU A 31 29.53 -20.03 4.91
CA LEU A 31 30.66 -20.70 4.26
C LEU A 31 30.55 -22.21 4.43
N GLU A 32 30.40 -22.94 3.34
CA GLU A 32 30.23 -24.40 3.34
C GLU A 32 31.36 -25.15 4.09
N ASN A 33 32.59 -24.66 4.01
CA ASN A 33 33.72 -25.28 4.72
C ASN A 33 33.58 -25.12 6.24
N LEU A 34 33.14 -23.97 6.72
CA LEU A 34 32.88 -23.72 8.15
C LEU A 34 31.70 -24.54 8.64
N LYS A 35 30.64 -24.62 7.85
CA LYS A 35 29.46 -25.43 8.12
C LYS A 35 29.83 -26.92 8.28
N LYS A 36 30.60 -27.47 7.32
CA LYS A 36 31.08 -28.85 7.39
C LYS A 36 31.96 -29.10 8.64
N SER A 37 32.85 -28.17 8.97
CA SER A 37 33.67 -28.23 10.17
C SER A 37 32.87 -28.23 11.46
N LYS A 38 31.82 -27.43 11.53
CA LYS A 38 30.94 -27.39 12.72
C LYS A 38 30.05 -28.63 12.83
N LEU A 39 29.51 -29.11 11.72
CA LEU A 39 28.71 -30.35 11.68
C LEU A 39 29.53 -31.58 12.06
N SER A 40 30.83 -31.61 11.76
CA SER A 40 31.71 -32.72 12.15
C SER A 40 31.91 -32.84 13.65
N LEU A 41 31.53 -31.86 14.45
CA LEU A 41 31.55 -31.91 15.92
C LEU A 41 30.26 -32.42 16.51
N HIS A 42 29.33 -32.92 15.69
CA HIS A 42 28.03 -33.47 16.11
C HIS A 42 27.25 -32.51 17.04
N PRO A 43 26.89 -31.31 16.60
CA PRO A 43 26.22 -30.35 17.45
C PRO A 43 24.87 -30.90 17.96
N ILE A 44 24.57 -30.67 19.23
CA ILE A 44 23.33 -31.09 19.87
C ILE A 44 22.13 -30.37 19.29
N LYS A 45 22.33 -29.09 18.92
CA LYS A 45 21.29 -28.25 18.35
C LYS A 45 21.89 -27.24 17.36
N MET A 46 21.24 -27.13 16.20
CA MET A 46 21.46 -26.03 15.27
C MET A 46 20.44 -24.94 15.56
N ILE A 47 20.91 -23.73 15.77
CA ILE A 47 20.06 -22.56 16.00
C ILE A 47 19.92 -21.83 14.69
N GLU A 48 18.70 -21.67 14.22
CA GLU A 48 18.41 -20.86 13.04
C GLU A 48 18.59 -19.38 13.40
N LYS A 49 19.33 -18.67 12.58
CA LYS A 49 19.50 -17.23 12.66
C LYS A 49 18.70 -16.56 11.57
N TYR A 50 17.94 -15.57 11.97
CA TYR A 50 17.17 -14.75 11.04
C TYR A 50 17.84 -13.39 10.91
N ARG A 51 17.96 -12.90 9.68
CA ARG A 51 18.33 -11.51 9.42
C ARG A 51 17.05 -10.72 9.24
N ILE A 52 16.85 -9.72 10.05
CA ILE A 52 15.77 -8.76 9.89
C ILE A 52 16.27 -7.68 8.95
N TYR A 53 15.59 -7.53 7.82
CA TYR A 53 15.80 -6.43 6.90
C TYR A 53 14.58 -5.51 6.98
N GLU A 54 14.81 -4.21 6.96
CA GLU A 54 13.74 -3.27 6.71
C GLU A 54 13.19 -3.56 5.30
N LYS A 55 11.88 -3.77 5.22
CA LYS A 55 11.24 -3.97 3.92
C LYS A 55 11.23 -2.63 3.20
N ASP A 56 12.03 -2.51 2.15
CA ASP A 56 12.16 -1.27 1.39
C ASP A 56 10.81 -0.77 0.86
N GLU A 57 9.91 -1.69 0.53
CA GLU A 57 8.59 -1.38 -0.02
C GLU A 57 7.47 -1.87 0.90
N TYR A 58 6.54 -0.98 1.19
CA TYR A 58 5.29 -1.25 1.92
C TYR A 58 4.10 -0.95 1.02
N ILE A 59 3.14 -1.87 0.98
CA ILE A 59 1.81 -1.66 0.40
C ILE A 59 0.78 -2.08 1.45
N GLY A 60 -0.13 -1.18 1.78
CA GLY A 60 -1.17 -1.45 2.77
C GLY A 60 -1.95 -0.19 3.13
N GLN A 61 -2.74 -0.29 4.20
CA GLN A 61 -3.49 0.85 4.72
C GLN A 61 -2.56 1.95 5.22
N ALA A 62 -3.01 3.19 5.11
CA ALA A 62 -2.32 4.35 5.63
C ALA A 62 -2.27 4.33 7.17
N SER A 63 -1.21 4.88 7.73
CA SER A 63 -1.05 5.16 9.16
C SER A 63 -1.30 6.64 9.45
N ASP A 64 -1.39 6.99 10.74
CA ASP A 64 -1.52 8.40 11.13
C ASP A 64 -0.29 9.23 10.69
N ASP A 65 0.90 8.62 10.67
CA ASP A 65 2.13 9.26 10.24
C ASP A 65 2.15 9.59 8.73
N ASP A 66 1.28 8.98 7.95
CA ASP A 66 1.21 9.20 6.50
C ASP A 66 0.39 10.43 6.10
N LEU A 67 -0.44 10.96 7.01
CA LEU A 67 -1.44 11.99 6.69
C LEU A 67 -0.84 13.23 6.02
N GLU A 68 0.24 13.77 6.55
CA GLU A 68 0.89 14.96 5.98
C GLU A 68 1.39 14.69 4.56
N SER A 69 2.03 13.55 4.34
CA SER A 69 2.51 13.12 3.04
C SER A 69 1.38 12.88 2.03
N ILE A 70 0.25 12.36 2.51
CA ILE A 70 -0.97 12.16 1.70
C ILE A 70 -1.56 13.50 1.26
N ILE A 71 -1.68 14.48 2.18
CA ILE A 71 -2.17 15.82 1.85
C ILE A 71 -1.27 16.49 0.81
N HIS A 72 0.04 16.39 0.97
CA HIS A 72 0.98 16.93 -0.03
C HIS A 72 0.80 16.26 -1.40
N LEU A 73 0.73 14.93 -1.43
CA LEU A 73 0.54 14.20 -2.67
C LEU A 73 -0.80 14.51 -3.35
N TRP A 74 -1.84 14.74 -2.55
CA TRP A 74 -3.15 15.19 -3.02
C TRP A 74 -3.05 16.54 -3.72
N LYS A 75 -2.50 17.55 -3.04
CA LYS A 75 -2.33 18.90 -3.59
C LYS A 75 -1.52 18.93 -4.89
N ASP A 76 -0.48 18.09 -4.98
CA ASP A 76 0.37 17.97 -6.16
C ASP A 76 -0.35 17.37 -7.38
N ASN A 77 -1.34 16.49 -7.15
CA ASN A 77 -2.03 15.77 -8.22
C ASN A 77 -3.41 16.33 -8.58
N PHE A 78 -4.01 17.13 -7.70
CA PHE A 78 -5.34 17.73 -7.88
C PHE A 78 -5.28 19.26 -7.78
N PRO A 79 -4.58 19.93 -8.71
CA PRO A 79 -4.34 21.40 -8.64
C PRO A 79 -5.61 22.23 -8.86
N ASP A 80 -6.66 21.63 -9.41
CA ASP A 80 -7.95 22.32 -9.63
C ASP A 80 -8.77 22.45 -8.33
N GLU A 81 -8.38 21.74 -7.25
CA GLU A 81 -9.01 21.85 -5.96
C GLU A 81 -8.46 23.04 -5.17
N THR A 82 -9.36 23.81 -4.56
CA THR A 82 -8.95 24.92 -3.70
C THR A 82 -8.38 24.42 -2.37
N GLU A 83 -7.60 25.25 -1.72
CA GLU A 83 -7.09 24.93 -0.38
C GLU A 83 -8.23 24.71 0.63
N GLU A 84 -9.31 25.46 0.50
CA GLU A 84 -10.49 25.36 1.36
C GLU A 84 -11.18 23.99 1.20
N THR A 85 -11.41 23.53 -0.05
CA THR A 85 -12.01 22.23 -0.32
C THR A 85 -11.12 21.08 0.13
N THR A 86 -9.82 21.19 -0.08
CA THR A 86 -8.84 20.20 0.38
C THR A 86 -8.84 20.10 1.93
N ASN A 87 -8.78 21.25 2.62
CA ASN A 87 -8.80 21.26 4.09
C ASN A 87 -10.12 20.69 4.65
N TYR A 88 -11.26 21.04 4.06
CA TYR A 88 -12.56 20.49 4.43
C TYR A 88 -12.57 18.96 4.27
N TYR A 89 -12.09 18.47 3.12
CA TYR A 89 -12.04 17.05 2.84
C TYR A 89 -11.22 16.29 3.90
N PHE A 90 -9.98 16.72 4.15
CA PHE A 90 -9.09 16.04 5.10
C PHE A 90 -9.53 16.18 6.56
N GLN A 91 -10.25 17.22 6.89
CA GLN A 91 -10.77 17.42 8.24
C GLN A 91 -12.04 16.61 8.55
N TYR A 92 -12.92 16.40 7.56
CA TYR A 92 -14.26 15.87 7.82
C TYR A 92 -14.61 14.59 7.05
N LEU A 93 -13.95 14.32 5.94
CA LEU A 93 -14.33 13.23 5.04
C LEU A 93 -13.22 12.17 4.85
N TYR A 94 -12.00 12.52 5.18
CA TYR A 94 -10.87 11.60 5.07
C TYR A 94 -10.95 10.52 6.17
N HIS A 95 -10.75 9.27 5.75
CA HIS A 95 -10.63 8.12 6.64
C HIS A 95 -9.41 7.29 6.26
N LYS A 96 -8.47 7.15 7.18
CA LYS A 96 -7.25 6.35 6.96
C LYS A 96 -7.56 4.88 6.69
N GLU A 97 -8.64 4.35 7.26
CA GLU A 97 -9.10 2.98 7.10
C GLU A 97 -9.47 2.64 5.65
N TYR A 98 -9.84 3.66 4.87
CA TYR A 98 -10.17 3.54 3.46
C TYR A 98 -9.06 4.04 2.54
N THR A 99 -7.91 4.40 3.10
CA THR A 99 -6.76 4.92 2.35
C THR A 99 -5.65 3.88 2.28
N PHE A 100 -5.22 3.58 1.08
CA PHE A 100 -4.12 2.67 0.81
C PHE A 100 -2.93 3.41 0.23
N VAL A 101 -1.74 3.01 0.66
CA VAL A 101 -0.48 3.65 0.30
C VAL A 101 0.54 2.63 -0.19
N LEU A 102 1.39 3.07 -1.11
CA LEU A 102 2.62 2.40 -1.47
C LEU A 102 3.78 3.31 -1.08
N LYS A 103 4.66 2.77 -0.24
CA LYS A 103 5.86 3.48 0.27
C LYS A 103 7.12 2.73 -0.10
N ASN A 104 8.22 3.45 -0.29
CA ASN A 104 9.55 2.89 -0.40
C ASN A 104 10.44 3.60 0.63
N LYS A 105 11.12 2.83 1.49
CA LYS A 105 11.92 3.35 2.60
C LYS A 105 11.17 4.41 3.39
N ASN A 106 9.94 4.13 3.78
CA ASN A 106 9.01 5.02 4.48
C ASN A 106 8.59 6.29 3.72
N HIS A 107 9.00 6.48 2.48
CA HIS A 107 8.54 7.60 1.66
C HIS A 107 7.31 7.21 0.85
N LEU A 108 6.23 7.96 1.01
CA LEU A 108 5.01 7.78 0.22
C LEU A 108 5.31 7.99 -1.27
N ILE A 109 4.91 7.02 -2.10
CA ILE A 109 5.06 7.08 -3.56
C ILE A 109 3.72 7.20 -4.26
N SER A 110 2.75 6.36 -3.85
CA SER A 110 1.43 6.33 -4.47
C SER A 110 0.37 6.12 -3.40
N MET A 111 -0.82 6.65 -3.63
CA MET A 111 -1.98 6.45 -2.78
C MET A 111 -3.23 6.26 -3.61
N LEU A 112 -4.24 5.65 -3.02
CA LEU A 112 -5.64 5.69 -3.45
C LEU A 112 -6.56 5.53 -2.22
N GLN A 113 -7.79 5.96 -2.39
CA GLN A 113 -8.83 5.74 -1.40
C GLN A 113 -9.92 4.87 -1.99
N ILE A 114 -10.50 3.98 -1.17
CA ILE A 114 -11.63 3.13 -1.54
C ILE A 114 -12.68 3.24 -0.44
N VAL A 115 -13.68 4.08 -0.67
CA VAL A 115 -14.67 4.43 0.34
C VAL A 115 -15.97 3.65 0.12
N PRO A 116 -16.63 3.18 1.18
CA PRO A 116 -17.94 2.56 1.06
C PRO A 116 -18.97 3.61 0.67
N ILE A 117 -19.82 3.25 -0.28
CA ILE A 117 -20.97 4.06 -0.71
C ILE A 117 -22.20 3.18 -0.87
N SER A 118 -23.38 3.78 -0.77
CA SER A 118 -24.65 3.12 -1.10
C SER A 118 -25.20 3.74 -2.38
N ILE A 119 -25.57 2.91 -3.33
CA ILE A 119 -26.23 3.34 -4.57
C ILE A 119 -27.63 2.78 -4.66
N GLN A 120 -28.55 3.55 -5.20
CA GLN A 120 -29.91 3.10 -5.47
C GLN A 120 -30.03 2.70 -6.94
N ILE A 121 -30.44 1.45 -7.16
CA ILE A 121 -30.69 0.90 -8.50
C ILE A 121 -32.11 0.29 -8.47
N HIS A 122 -33.03 0.78 -9.32
CA HIS A 122 -34.40 0.26 -9.41
C HIS A 122 -35.07 0.06 -8.04
N ASN A 123 -35.07 1.09 -7.17
CA ASN A 123 -35.60 1.06 -5.80
C ASN A 123 -34.93 0.07 -4.84
N GLN A 124 -33.77 -0.48 -5.19
CA GLN A 124 -32.95 -1.29 -4.31
C GLN A 124 -31.66 -0.56 -3.94
N ILE A 125 -31.37 -0.48 -2.65
CA ILE A 125 -30.08 0.03 -2.17
C ILE A 125 -29.05 -1.08 -2.27
N ARG A 126 -27.89 -0.76 -2.83
CA ARG A 126 -26.73 -1.65 -2.95
C ARG A 126 -25.52 -1.00 -2.33
N GLU A 127 -24.89 -1.72 -1.42
CA GLU A 127 -23.58 -1.35 -0.89
C GLU A 127 -22.52 -1.62 -1.93
N CYS A 128 -21.62 -0.68 -2.13
CA CYS A 128 -20.50 -0.78 -3.06
C CYS A 128 -19.38 0.13 -2.62
N TYR A 129 -18.32 0.21 -3.40
CA TYR A 129 -17.15 1.01 -3.07
C TYR A 129 -16.82 1.99 -4.20
N PHE A 130 -16.27 3.13 -3.81
CA PHE A 130 -15.85 4.15 -4.75
C PHE A 130 -14.36 4.45 -4.60
N ILE A 131 -13.60 4.29 -5.68
CA ILE A 131 -12.18 4.65 -5.70
C ILE A 131 -12.05 6.12 -6.04
N LEU A 132 -11.33 6.84 -5.20
CA LEU A 132 -11.00 8.25 -5.39
C LEU A 132 -9.56 8.55 -4.97
N GLY A 133 -9.07 9.72 -5.30
CA GLY A 133 -7.76 10.20 -4.86
C GLY A 133 -6.59 9.34 -5.32
N VAL A 134 -6.70 8.71 -6.50
CA VAL A 134 -5.60 7.93 -7.07
C VAL A 134 -4.48 8.86 -7.49
N ALA A 135 -3.38 8.82 -6.79
CA ALA A 135 -2.25 9.72 -7.01
C ALA A 135 -0.90 8.99 -6.92
N THR A 136 0.06 9.45 -7.71
CA THR A 136 1.44 8.97 -7.67
C THR A 136 2.38 10.16 -7.76
N LYS A 137 3.44 10.18 -6.97
CA LYS A 137 4.46 11.23 -7.06
C LYS A 137 5.01 11.32 -8.48
N LYS A 138 5.13 12.53 -8.99
CA LYS A 138 5.53 12.83 -10.38
C LYS A 138 6.80 12.09 -10.83
N ASN A 139 7.80 12.03 -9.97
CA ASN A 139 9.07 11.33 -10.27
C ASN A 139 8.96 9.80 -10.33
N PHE A 140 7.82 9.24 -9.92
CA PHE A 140 7.53 7.80 -9.87
C PHE A 140 6.40 7.40 -10.82
N GLU A 141 5.86 8.34 -11.61
CA GLU A 141 4.87 8.05 -12.62
C GLU A 141 5.40 7.12 -13.71
N LYS A 142 4.49 6.39 -14.37
CA LYS A 142 4.78 5.46 -15.47
C LYS A 142 5.77 4.33 -15.13
N GLN A 143 6.07 4.12 -13.84
CA GLN A 143 6.91 3.03 -13.34
C GLN A 143 6.11 1.85 -12.76
N GLY A 144 4.78 1.90 -12.87
CA GLY A 144 3.90 0.80 -12.46
C GLY A 144 3.45 0.84 -10.99
N TYR A 145 3.81 1.83 -10.20
CA TYR A 145 3.44 1.91 -8.78
C TYR A 145 1.93 2.00 -8.56
N MET A 146 1.24 2.86 -9.33
CA MET A 146 -0.23 2.93 -9.29
C MET A 146 -0.87 1.59 -9.65
N LYS A 147 -0.38 0.93 -10.70
CA LYS A 147 -0.85 -0.40 -11.09
C LYS A 147 -0.73 -1.40 -9.95
N LYS A 148 0.43 -1.43 -9.29
CA LYS A 148 0.73 -2.34 -8.19
C LYS A 148 -0.17 -2.09 -6.99
N LEU A 149 -0.37 -0.82 -6.61
CA LEU A 149 -1.26 -0.43 -5.52
C LEU A 149 -2.72 -0.76 -5.83
N LEU A 150 -3.19 -0.44 -7.04
CA LEU A 150 -4.56 -0.72 -7.46
C LEU A 150 -4.83 -2.23 -7.48
N GLN A 151 -3.92 -3.05 -8.02
CA GLN A 151 -4.05 -4.51 -7.99
C GLN A 151 -4.17 -5.05 -6.57
N PHE A 152 -3.30 -4.61 -5.67
CA PHE A 152 -3.33 -4.99 -4.26
C PHE A 152 -4.69 -4.70 -3.60
N VAL A 153 -5.27 -3.51 -3.87
CA VAL A 153 -6.57 -3.13 -3.32
C VAL A 153 -7.70 -3.95 -3.95
N LEU A 154 -7.71 -4.11 -5.26
CA LEU A 154 -8.74 -4.89 -5.95
C LEU A 154 -8.77 -6.37 -5.54
N GLU A 155 -7.63 -6.95 -5.19
CA GLU A 155 -7.56 -8.31 -4.65
C GLU A 155 -8.27 -8.43 -3.30
N GLN A 156 -8.19 -7.41 -2.44
CA GLN A 156 -8.88 -7.38 -1.14
C GLN A 156 -10.39 -7.17 -1.28
N TYR A 157 -10.82 -6.47 -2.31
CA TYR A 157 -12.22 -6.16 -2.60
C TYR A 157 -12.79 -6.97 -3.78
N ASN A 158 -12.23 -8.14 -4.07
CA ASN A 158 -12.50 -8.94 -5.27
C ASN A 158 -13.97 -9.35 -5.47
N ASN A 159 -14.77 -9.41 -4.40
CA ASN A 159 -16.19 -9.76 -4.43
C ASN A 159 -17.12 -8.55 -4.29
N GLN A 160 -16.59 -7.35 -4.41
CA GLN A 160 -17.34 -6.10 -4.24
C GLN A 160 -17.60 -5.41 -5.57
N ILE A 161 -18.68 -4.64 -5.62
CA ILE A 161 -18.93 -3.73 -6.72
C ILE A 161 -18.12 -2.47 -6.48
N ILE A 162 -17.27 -2.11 -7.45
CA ILE A 162 -16.37 -0.96 -7.32
C ILE A 162 -16.62 0.02 -8.45
N TYR A 163 -16.78 1.27 -8.11
CA TYR A 163 -16.92 2.39 -9.03
C TYR A 163 -15.74 3.33 -8.95
N LEU A 164 -15.49 4.02 -10.03
CA LEU A 164 -14.58 5.18 -10.05
C LEU A 164 -15.00 6.17 -11.13
N GLN A 165 -14.61 7.42 -10.96
CA GLN A 165 -14.75 8.45 -11.97
C GLN A 165 -13.35 8.79 -12.51
N ALA A 166 -13.10 8.51 -13.79
CA ALA A 166 -11.80 8.67 -14.40
C ALA A 166 -11.78 9.75 -15.47
N TYR A 167 -10.75 10.59 -15.45
CA TYR A 167 -10.44 11.48 -16.60
C TYR A 167 -9.92 10.67 -17.79
N HIS A 168 -9.20 9.56 -17.53
CA HIS A 168 -8.58 8.68 -18.50
C HIS A 168 -9.04 7.22 -18.24
N PRO A 169 -10.27 6.85 -18.66
CA PRO A 169 -10.84 5.53 -18.36
C PRO A 169 -10.04 4.36 -18.95
N GLU A 170 -9.28 4.60 -20.02
CA GLU A 170 -8.40 3.61 -20.65
C GLU A 170 -7.35 3.02 -19.70
N ILE A 171 -6.92 3.79 -18.70
CA ILE A 171 -5.95 3.34 -17.70
C ILE A 171 -6.52 2.21 -16.82
N TYR A 172 -7.83 2.21 -16.59
CA TYR A 172 -8.50 1.27 -15.70
C TYR A 172 -9.06 0.03 -16.39
N LYS A 173 -9.16 0.03 -17.74
CA LYS A 173 -9.61 -1.13 -18.52
C LYS A 173 -8.83 -2.42 -18.24
N PRO A 174 -7.49 -2.41 -18.12
CA PRO A 174 -6.71 -3.61 -17.82
C PRO A 174 -7.04 -4.26 -16.47
N PHE A 175 -7.72 -3.53 -15.58
CA PHE A 175 -8.15 -4.00 -14.26
C PHE A 175 -9.61 -4.50 -14.23
N GLY A 176 -10.27 -4.58 -15.40
CA GLY A 176 -11.64 -5.06 -15.53
C GLY A 176 -12.71 -3.97 -15.43
N PHE A 177 -12.34 -2.70 -15.33
CA PHE A 177 -13.30 -1.60 -15.33
C PHE A 177 -13.87 -1.37 -16.73
N ASN A 178 -15.18 -1.18 -16.80
CA ASN A 178 -15.91 -0.81 -18.02
C ASN A 178 -16.64 0.51 -17.80
N ALA A 179 -16.66 1.35 -18.83
CA ALA A 179 -17.43 2.59 -18.77
C ALA A 179 -18.93 2.26 -18.77
N SER A 180 -19.62 2.69 -17.71
CA SER A 180 -21.07 2.49 -17.55
C SER A 180 -21.86 3.77 -17.79
N HIS A 181 -21.30 4.92 -17.46
CA HIS A 181 -21.94 6.23 -17.56
C HIS A 181 -20.96 7.27 -18.10
N TYR A 182 -21.49 8.26 -18.78
CA TYR A 182 -20.73 9.39 -19.32
C TYR A 182 -21.31 10.70 -18.80
N HIS A 183 -20.48 11.58 -18.30
CA HIS A 183 -20.90 12.93 -17.98
C HIS A 183 -21.00 13.77 -19.26
N GLN A 184 -22.16 14.35 -19.50
CA GLN A 184 -22.28 15.42 -20.49
C GLN A 184 -21.94 16.77 -19.84
N LYS A 185 -20.93 17.43 -20.37
CA LYS A 185 -20.67 18.84 -20.02
C LYS A 185 -21.49 19.71 -20.95
N ILE A 186 -22.50 20.38 -20.41
CA ILE A 186 -23.31 21.34 -21.13
C ILE A 186 -22.79 22.73 -20.74
N ALA A 187 -22.31 23.50 -21.73
CA ALA A 187 -22.01 24.90 -21.53
C ALA A 187 -23.34 25.68 -21.46
N VAL A 188 -23.64 26.24 -20.34
CA VAL A 188 -24.85 27.06 -20.14
C VAL A 188 -24.45 28.50 -19.96
N ASP A 189 -25.12 29.39 -20.67
CA ASP A 189 -24.97 30.81 -20.49
C ASP A 189 -25.44 31.22 -19.10
N LYS A 190 -24.54 31.85 -18.32
CA LYS A 190 -24.82 32.22 -16.92
C LYS A 190 -26.03 33.16 -16.80
N GLU A 191 -26.24 34.05 -17.78
CA GLU A 191 -27.39 34.96 -17.76
C GLU A 191 -28.72 34.24 -17.98
N LYS A 192 -28.71 33.17 -18.80
CA LYS A 192 -29.89 32.33 -19.02
C LYS A 192 -30.22 31.46 -17.79
N LEU A 193 -29.20 31.01 -17.05
CA LEU A 193 -29.38 30.25 -15.81
C LEU A 193 -30.08 31.07 -14.72
N ILE A 194 -29.72 32.35 -14.59
CA ILE A 194 -30.29 33.23 -13.57
C ILE A 194 -31.77 33.55 -13.88
N GLN A 195 -32.17 33.53 -15.15
CA GLN A 195 -33.53 33.80 -15.59
C GLN A 195 -34.42 32.57 -15.66
N SER A 196 -33.85 31.37 -15.51
CA SER A 196 -34.64 30.13 -15.54
C SER A 196 -35.33 29.91 -14.19
N PRO A 197 -36.62 29.57 -14.17
CA PRO A 197 -37.30 29.20 -12.91
C PRO A 197 -36.65 27.97 -12.32
N CYS A 198 -36.39 27.97 -11.00
CA CYS A 198 -35.97 26.75 -10.30
C CYS A 198 -37.10 25.73 -10.37
N ILE A 199 -36.86 24.62 -11.04
CA ILE A 199 -37.75 23.45 -11.02
C ILE A 199 -37.33 22.60 -9.81
N PRO A 200 -38.25 22.29 -8.90
CA PRO A 200 -37.99 21.36 -7.79
C PRO A 200 -37.50 20.02 -8.36
N ILE A 201 -36.53 19.38 -7.68
CA ILE A 201 -35.95 18.10 -8.09
C ILE A 201 -37.03 17.00 -8.20
N ASP A 202 -38.10 17.10 -7.42
CA ASP A 202 -39.23 16.17 -7.38
C ASP A 202 -40.07 16.19 -8.68
N ASP A 203 -39.95 17.23 -9.50
CA ASP A 203 -40.68 17.37 -10.77
C ASP A 203 -39.86 16.94 -12.00
N ILE A 204 -38.65 16.43 -11.80
CA ILE A 204 -37.84 15.90 -12.90
C ILE A 204 -38.19 14.43 -13.11
N SER A 205 -39.06 14.16 -14.08
CA SER A 205 -39.24 12.79 -14.58
C SER A 205 -37.99 12.35 -15.34
N LEU A 206 -37.29 11.38 -14.79
CA LEU A 206 -36.17 10.67 -15.40
C LEU A 206 -36.67 9.66 -16.44
#